data_621ad6568dd636bf016bfd4fdd09fcc3
#
_entry.id   621ad6568dd636bf016bfd4fdd09fcc3
#
_cell.length_a   1.000
_cell.length_b   1.000
_cell.length_c   1.000
_cell.angle_alpha   90.00
_cell.angle_beta   90.00
_cell.angle_gamma   90.00
#
_symmetry.space_group_name_H-M   'P 1'
#
loop_
_entity.id
_entity.type
_entity.pdbx_description
1 polymer ?
#
loop_
_entity_poly.entity_id
_entity_poly.type
_entity_poly.pdbx_seq_one_letter_code
_entity_poly.pdbx_strand_id
1 'polypeptide(L)'
;KRSWVTGTRDFAIGLIPDLDYGDKTNQEASGKTQETAHAGLVGRLNYDFSNRYLVEFNFRYDGTYKFREGNRWGFFPGVSLGWRVSEEAFFKKLLPDMDNLKIRASYAKVGDEGDFDAFQYLDGYTSHGSYIMGSNGVTSGMTTVGMANPWLTWYESKIMNIGFEASYHRGLISVEFDWFRRNRSGLPATRVGSLPTIFGESMPQENLNSDINTGFEIVVGHKNRIGNFNYNVSANFSTTRIKYDYVERAASTNMYDDWRNNTNGRYKDIRWGKKV
;
A
#
# COMPACT_ATOMS: atom_id res chain seq x y z
N LYS A 1 11.02 17.09 -9.38
CA LYS A 1 10.08 18.19 -9.04
C LYS A 1 10.87 19.34 -8.43
N ARG A 2 10.68 20.56 -8.91
CA ARG A 2 11.28 21.77 -8.33
C ARG A 2 10.17 22.62 -7.76
N SER A 3 10.34 23.11 -6.57
CA SER A 3 9.43 24.06 -5.93
C SER A 3 10.21 25.27 -5.44
N TRP A 4 9.64 26.45 -5.67
CA TRP A 4 10.22 27.72 -5.23
C TRP A 4 9.16 28.45 -4.42
N VAL A 5 9.56 29.03 -3.33
CA VAL A 5 8.72 29.89 -2.51
C VAL A 5 9.48 31.19 -2.32
N THR A 6 8.85 32.29 -2.68
CA THR A 6 9.31 33.66 -2.38
C THR A 6 8.26 34.36 -1.58
N GLY A 7 8.65 35.13 -0.63
CA GLY A 7 7.75 35.87 0.23
C GLY A 7 8.40 37.17 0.69
N THR A 8 7.60 38.13 1.05
CA THR A 8 8.02 39.37 1.70
C THR A 8 7.08 39.67 2.86
N ARG A 9 7.60 40.28 3.89
CA ARG A 9 6.84 40.72 5.07
C ARG A 9 6.79 42.26 5.07
N ASP A 10 5.88 42.82 5.90
CA ASP A 10 5.79 44.23 6.16
C ASP A 10 5.45 45.07 4.89
N PHE A 11 4.24 44.87 4.39
CA PHE A 11 3.71 45.67 3.30
C PHE A 11 3.39 47.08 3.78
N ALA A 12 3.96 48.09 3.15
CA ALA A 12 3.69 49.49 3.45
C ALA A 12 2.22 49.89 3.21
N ILE A 13 1.54 49.20 2.32
CA ILE A 13 0.12 49.36 1.98
C ILE A 13 -0.55 48.00 1.98
N GLY A 14 -1.38 47.71 2.99
CA GLY A 14 -2.05 46.44 3.16
C GLY A 14 -3.12 46.06 2.11
N LEU A 15 -3.34 46.91 1.10
CA LEU A 15 -4.35 46.74 0.05
C LEU A 15 -3.81 46.02 -1.20
N ILE A 16 -2.49 45.95 -1.37
CA ILE A 16 -1.86 45.40 -2.59
C ILE A 16 -0.87 44.32 -2.12
N PRO A 17 -1.23 43.02 -2.08
CA PRO A 17 -0.34 41.94 -1.67
C PRO A 17 0.55 41.45 -2.83
N ASP A 18 1.24 42.38 -3.47
CA ASP A 18 2.18 42.08 -4.55
C ASP A 18 3.62 42.13 -4.01
N LEU A 19 4.47 41.19 -4.44
CA LEU A 19 5.85 41.05 -3.96
C LEU A 19 6.70 42.32 -4.16
N ASP A 20 6.39 43.11 -5.20
CA ASP A 20 7.13 44.30 -5.52
C ASP A 20 6.91 45.45 -4.53
N TYR A 21 5.83 45.41 -3.73
CA TYR A 21 5.46 46.43 -2.75
C TYR A 21 5.82 46.06 -1.31
N GLY A 22 6.41 44.85 -1.09
CA GLY A 22 6.89 44.43 0.21
C GLY A 22 8.25 45.06 0.55
N ASP A 23 8.56 45.06 1.85
CA ASP A 23 9.88 45.53 2.34
C ASP A 23 10.98 44.63 1.76
N LYS A 24 11.89 45.27 0.98
CA LYS A 24 13.02 44.57 0.35
C LYS A 24 14.06 44.05 1.31
N THR A 25 14.08 44.55 2.54
CA THR A 25 15.01 44.12 3.59
C THR A 25 14.58 42.80 4.24
N ASN A 26 13.28 42.43 4.16
CA ASN A 26 12.68 41.23 4.75
C ASN A 26 12.18 40.24 3.71
N GLN A 27 12.83 40.19 2.55
CA GLN A 27 12.51 39.23 1.50
C GLN A 27 13.13 37.86 1.81
N GLU A 28 12.32 36.82 1.78
CA GLU A 28 12.77 35.43 1.93
C GLU A 28 12.55 34.69 0.61
N ALA A 29 13.55 33.95 0.17
CA ALA A 29 13.44 33.05 -0.95
C ALA A 29 13.92 31.66 -0.54
N SER A 30 13.11 30.64 -0.79
CA SER A 30 13.48 29.25 -0.55
C SER A 30 13.11 28.37 -1.74
N GLY A 31 13.91 27.37 -1.99
CA GLY A 31 13.65 26.42 -3.07
C GLY A 31 14.08 25.02 -2.71
N LYS A 32 13.33 24.03 -3.18
CA LYS A 32 13.67 22.61 -3.00
C LYS A 32 13.58 21.91 -4.35
N THR A 33 14.65 21.19 -4.67
CA THR A 33 14.67 20.27 -5.82
C THR A 33 14.60 18.85 -5.30
N GLN A 34 13.69 18.05 -5.83
CA GLN A 34 13.56 16.64 -5.51
C GLN A 34 13.64 15.84 -6.81
N GLU A 35 14.54 14.87 -6.83
CA GLU A 35 14.70 13.92 -7.93
C GLU A 35 14.25 12.54 -7.47
N THR A 36 13.53 11.84 -8.34
CA THR A 36 13.05 10.48 -8.11
C THR A 36 13.42 9.62 -9.31
N ALA A 37 13.83 8.39 -9.06
CA ALA A 37 14.20 7.45 -10.11
C ALA A 37 13.63 6.07 -9.82
N HIS A 38 12.91 5.52 -10.79
CA HIS A 38 12.42 4.15 -10.77
C HIS A 38 12.79 3.48 -12.09
N ALA A 39 13.13 2.22 -12.01
CA ALA A 39 13.38 1.40 -13.19
C ALA A 39 12.74 0.04 -12.98
N GLY A 40 12.20 -0.57 -14.03
CA GLY A 40 11.55 -1.85 -13.92
C GLY A 40 11.54 -2.61 -15.23
N LEU A 41 11.58 -3.92 -15.11
CA LEU A 41 11.37 -4.88 -16.18
C LEU A 41 10.09 -5.64 -15.88
N VAL A 42 9.19 -5.71 -16.87
CA VAL A 42 7.94 -6.45 -16.78
C VAL A 42 7.87 -7.51 -17.86
N GLY A 43 7.39 -8.70 -17.51
CA GLY A 43 7.14 -9.78 -18.46
C GLY A 43 5.85 -10.51 -18.16
N ARG A 44 5.22 -11.06 -19.21
CA ARG A 44 3.99 -11.83 -19.13
C ARG A 44 4.01 -12.96 -20.17
N LEU A 45 3.63 -14.15 -19.71
CA LEU A 45 3.45 -15.33 -20.54
C LEU A 45 2.04 -15.86 -20.33
N ASN A 46 1.31 -16.05 -21.41
CA ASN A 46 -0.02 -16.64 -21.41
C ASN A 46 0.00 -17.94 -22.21
N TYR A 47 -0.62 -18.96 -21.66
CA TYR A 47 -0.80 -20.24 -22.33
C TYR A 47 -2.25 -20.68 -22.21
N ASP A 48 -2.84 -20.99 -23.36
CA ASP A 48 -4.19 -21.54 -23.48
C ASP A 48 -4.10 -22.93 -24.13
N PHE A 49 -4.62 -23.91 -23.43
CA PHE A 49 -4.71 -25.26 -23.97
C PHE A 49 -6.18 -25.63 -24.24
N SER A 50 -6.49 -25.81 -25.53
CA SER A 50 -7.82 -26.22 -26.01
C SER A 50 -8.98 -25.33 -25.52
N ASN A 51 -8.72 -24.06 -25.27
CA ASN A 51 -9.70 -23.12 -24.71
C ASN A 51 -10.32 -23.57 -23.36
N ARG A 52 -9.67 -24.50 -22.65
CA ARG A 52 -10.13 -25.10 -21.40
C ARG A 52 -9.25 -24.74 -20.22
N TYR A 53 -7.93 -24.87 -20.40
CA TYR A 53 -6.94 -24.66 -19.35
C TYR A 53 -6.14 -23.41 -19.69
N LEU A 54 -6.23 -22.43 -18.83
CA LEU A 54 -5.58 -21.15 -18.99
C LEU A 54 -4.52 -21.00 -17.92
N VAL A 55 -3.31 -20.66 -18.33
CA VAL A 55 -2.18 -20.40 -17.42
C VAL A 55 -1.60 -19.05 -17.79
N GLU A 56 -1.44 -18.20 -16.81
CA GLU A 56 -0.74 -16.95 -16.96
C GLU A 56 0.38 -16.86 -15.92
N PHE A 57 1.56 -16.50 -16.38
CA PHE A 57 2.69 -16.12 -15.53
C PHE A 57 3.06 -14.69 -15.86
N ASN A 58 3.14 -13.86 -14.84
CA ASN A 58 3.63 -12.50 -14.94
C ASN A 58 4.72 -12.24 -13.90
N PHE A 59 5.59 -11.28 -14.19
CA PHE A 59 6.58 -10.83 -13.22
C PHE A 59 6.92 -9.37 -13.43
N ARG A 60 7.34 -8.73 -12.35
CA ARG A 60 7.98 -7.43 -12.33
C ARG A 60 9.29 -7.53 -11.58
N TYR A 61 10.32 -6.90 -12.10
CA TYR A 61 11.60 -6.70 -11.46
C TYR A 61 11.83 -5.21 -11.38
N ASP A 62 11.50 -4.63 -10.23
CA ASP A 62 11.44 -3.18 -10.02
C ASP A 62 12.57 -2.72 -9.10
N GLY A 63 13.15 -1.56 -9.44
CA GLY A 63 14.18 -0.90 -8.65
C GLY A 63 13.78 0.52 -8.27
N THR A 64 14.07 0.91 -7.05
CA THR A 64 13.80 2.24 -6.49
C THR A 64 15.06 2.92 -5.98
N TYR A 65 15.09 4.25 -6.05
CA TYR A 65 16.17 5.07 -5.50
C TYR A 65 16.12 5.17 -3.96
N LYS A 66 15.00 4.80 -3.33
CA LYS A 66 14.77 4.99 -1.89
C LYS A 66 15.67 4.13 -1.02
N PHE A 67 16.07 2.95 -1.50
CA PHE A 67 16.82 1.97 -0.73
C PHE A 67 18.30 1.93 -1.15
N ARG A 68 19.14 1.44 -0.22
CA ARG A 68 20.55 1.23 -0.45
C ARG A 68 20.79 0.25 -1.61
N GLU A 69 21.93 0.38 -2.28
CA GLU A 69 22.44 -0.62 -3.20
C GLU A 69 22.46 -2.01 -2.53
N GLY A 70 21.96 -3.03 -3.23
CA GLY A 70 21.74 -4.37 -2.67
C GLY A 70 20.27 -4.63 -2.21
N ASN A 71 19.57 -3.64 -1.68
CA ASN A 71 18.15 -3.75 -1.28
C ASN A 71 17.19 -3.02 -2.23
N ARG A 72 17.75 -2.39 -3.26
CA ARG A 72 17.05 -1.51 -4.19
C ARG A 72 16.09 -2.24 -5.12
N TRP A 73 16.43 -3.48 -5.50
CA TRP A 73 15.70 -4.25 -6.48
C TRP A 73 14.81 -5.32 -5.84
N GLY A 74 13.57 -5.41 -6.30
CA GLY A 74 12.59 -6.42 -5.87
C GLY A 74 12.09 -7.25 -7.04
N PHE A 75 11.90 -8.56 -6.83
CA PHE A 75 11.28 -9.47 -7.81
C PHE A 75 9.89 -9.88 -7.35
N PHE A 76 8.89 -9.63 -8.20
CA PHE A 76 7.48 -9.74 -7.88
C PHE A 76 6.76 -10.61 -8.93
N PRO A 77 6.76 -11.94 -8.74
CA PRO A 77 6.08 -12.86 -9.63
C PRO A 77 4.59 -13.00 -9.29
N GLY A 78 3.80 -13.36 -10.32
CA GLY A 78 2.41 -13.75 -10.20
C GLY A 78 2.08 -14.91 -11.13
N VAL A 79 1.20 -15.79 -10.68
CA VAL A 79 0.65 -16.89 -11.46
C VAL A 79 -0.86 -16.92 -11.35
N SER A 80 -1.53 -17.14 -12.46
CA SER A 80 -2.98 -17.31 -12.53
C SER A 80 -3.32 -18.57 -13.32
N LEU A 81 -4.28 -19.32 -12.80
CA LEU A 81 -4.81 -20.53 -13.40
C LEU A 81 -6.30 -20.35 -13.66
N GLY A 82 -6.77 -20.78 -14.80
CA GLY A 82 -8.18 -20.78 -15.16
C GLY A 82 -8.59 -22.12 -15.77
N TRP A 83 -9.71 -22.64 -15.35
CA TRP A 83 -10.32 -23.83 -15.93
C TRP A 83 -11.74 -23.52 -16.40
N ARG A 84 -11.96 -23.61 -17.70
CA ARG A 84 -13.28 -23.49 -18.30
C ARG A 84 -13.99 -24.84 -18.26
N VAL A 85 -14.67 -25.10 -17.15
CA VAL A 85 -15.39 -26.35 -16.92
C VAL A 85 -16.52 -26.53 -17.95
N SER A 86 -17.15 -25.45 -18.36
CA SER A 86 -18.19 -25.45 -19.39
C SER A 86 -17.74 -25.99 -20.76
N GLU A 87 -16.42 -25.98 -21.05
CA GLU A 87 -15.87 -26.53 -22.28
C GLU A 87 -15.60 -28.04 -22.22
N GLU A 88 -15.75 -28.67 -21.05
CA GLU A 88 -15.55 -30.10 -20.90
C GLU A 88 -16.73 -30.90 -21.44
N ALA A 89 -16.42 -32.01 -22.14
CA ALA A 89 -17.43 -32.84 -22.78
C ALA A 89 -18.43 -33.47 -21.78
N PHE A 90 -17.97 -33.80 -20.57
CA PHE A 90 -18.83 -34.32 -19.51
C PHE A 90 -19.78 -33.24 -18.97
N PHE A 91 -19.31 -32.02 -18.88
CA PHE A 91 -20.10 -30.91 -18.34
C PHE A 91 -21.19 -30.44 -19.32
N LYS A 92 -20.87 -30.35 -20.61
CA LYS A 92 -21.82 -30.04 -21.69
C LYS A 92 -22.97 -31.05 -21.78
N LYS A 93 -22.72 -32.32 -21.41
CA LYS A 93 -23.78 -33.35 -21.34
C LYS A 93 -24.64 -33.20 -20.09
N LEU A 94 -24.08 -32.77 -18.99
CA LEU A 94 -24.75 -32.66 -17.69
C LEU A 94 -25.63 -31.39 -17.61
N LEU A 95 -25.11 -30.27 -18.07
CA LEU A 95 -25.74 -28.94 -18.01
C LEU A 95 -25.65 -28.23 -19.35
N PRO A 96 -26.48 -28.60 -20.34
CA PRO A 96 -26.40 -28.05 -21.71
C PRO A 96 -26.74 -26.56 -21.79
N ASP A 97 -27.54 -26.05 -20.86
CA ASP A 97 -27.97 -24.64 -20.82
C ASP A 97 -26.98 -23.71 -20.09
N MET A 98 -25.87 -24.24 -19.57
CA MET A 98 -24.82 -23.45 -18.97
C MET A 98 -23.91 -22.86 -20.04
N ASP A 99 -23.92 -21.54 -20.22
CA ASP A 99 -23.14 -20.87 -21.25
C ASP A 99 -21.66 -20.82 -20.88
N ASN A 100 -21.36 -20.54 -19.63
CA ASN A 100 -19.98 -20.44 -19.13
C ASN A 100 -19.91 -20.87 -17.67
N LEU A 101 -18.94 -21.69 -17.35
CA LEU A 101 -18.48 -21.95 -16.00
C LEU A 101 -16.96 -21.98 -16.02
N LYS A 102 -16.32 -20.98 -15.41
CA LYS A 102 -14.89 -20.87 -15.29
C LYS A 102 -14.50 -20.76 -13.82
N ILE A 103 -13.60 -21.62 -13.39
CA ILE A 103 -12.95 -21.56 -12.08
C ILE A 103 -11.59 -20.89 -12.28
N ARG A 104 -11.21 -20.01 -11.35
CA ARG A 104 -9.92 -19.31 -11.37
C ARG A 104 -9.24 -19.34 -10.03
N ALA A 105 -7.92 -19.40 -10.05
CA ALA A 105 -7.07 -19.26 -8.88
C ALA A 105 -5.86 -18.44 -9.26
N SER A 106 -5.43 -17.54 -8.38
CA SER A 106 -4.21 -16.78 -8.60
C SER A 106 -3.42 -16.60 -7.31
N TYR A 107 -2.12 -16.49 -7.46
CA TYR A 107 -1.20 -16.13 -6.41
C TYR A 107 -0.18 -15.13 -6.95
N ALA A 108 -0.02 -14.01 -6.27
CA ALA A 108 0.92 -12.98 -6.66
C ALA A 108 1.67 -12.41 -5.44
N LYS A 109 2.92 -12.05 -5.67
CA LYS A 109 3.74 -11.25 -4.79
C LYS A 109 3.86 -9.86 -5.38
N VAL A 110 3.61 -8.82 -4.58
CA VAL A 110 3.72 -7.42 -4.98
C VAL A 110 4.59 -6.71 -3.96
N GLY A 111 5.52 -5.89 -4.41
CA GLY A 111 6.31 -5.00 -3.55
C GLY A 111 5.76 -3.59 -3.59
N ASP A 112 5.91 -2.89 -2.50
CA ASP A 112 5.56 -1.47 -2.39
C ASP A 112 6.62 -0.75 -1.54
N GLU A 113 6.85 0.51 -1.85
CA GLU A 113 7.82 1.39 -1.19
C GLU A 113 7.21 2.70 -0.71
N GLY A 114 5.87 2.86 -0.89
CA GLY A 114 5.18 4.13 -0.74
C GLY A 114 5.35 4.77 0.63
N ASP A 115 5.34 3.96 1.67
CA ASP A 115 5.35 4.39 3.06
C ASP A 115 6.76 4.66 3.63
N PHE A 116 7.82 4.46 2.83
CA PHE A 116 9.18 4.76 3.24
C PHE A 116 9.65 6.12 2.72
N ASP A 117 10.33 6.87 3.57
CA ASP A 117 11.04 8.06 3.15
C ASP A 117 12.32 7.69 2.37
N ALA A 118 12.74 8.58 1.49
CA ALA A 118 13.92 8.38 0.68
C ALA A 118 15.20 8.57 1.49
N PHE A 119 16.24 7.79 1.16
CA PHE A 119 17.60 7.96 1.67
C PHE A 119 17.78 7.74 3.17
N GLN A 120 16.86 7.04 3.84
CA GLN A 120 17.01 6.71 5.26
C GLN A 120 18.24 5.84 5.59
N TYR A 121 18.94 5.35 4.59
CA TYR A 121 20.19 4.61 4.75
C TYR A 121 21.42 5.50 4.84
N LEU A 122 21.27 6.82 4.74
CA LEU A 122 22.34 7.80 4.83
C LEU A 122 22.30 8.53 6.18
N ASP A 123 23.43 8.65 6.81
CA ASP A 123 23.61 9.59 7.91
C ASP A 123 23.64 11.01 7.36
N GLY A 124 23.10 11.94 8.13
CA GLY A 124 23.03 13.33 7.71
C GLY A 124 22.94 14.30 8.87
N TYR A 125 23.10 15.57 8.55
CA TYR A 125 22.95 16.67 9.47
C TYR A 125 21.92 17.67 8.93
N THR A 126 21.18 18.29 9.84
CA THR A 126 20.25 19.37 9.52
C THR A 126 20.50 20.56 10.42
N SER A 127 20.23 21.76 9.94
CA SER A 127 20.29 22.96 10.76
C SER A 127 19.19 22.88 11.83
N HIS A 128 19.58 22.99 13.08
CA HIS A 128 18.65 22.91 14.21
C HIS A 128 19.12 23.80 15.34
N GLY A 129 18.15 24.58 15.84
CA GLY A 129 18.41 25.47 16.97
C GLY A 129 19.34 26.63 16.65
N SER A 130 19.47 27.50 17.62
CA SER A 130 20.33 28.66 17.57
C SER A 130 21.07 28.76 18.89
N TYR A 131 22.37 29.01 18.82
CA TYR A 131 23.22 29.12 19.99
C TYR A 131 23.81 30.51 20.05
N ILE A 132 23.93 31.04 21.24
CA ILE A 132 24.65 32.31 21.50
C ILE A 132 26.15 31.97 21.72
N MET A 133 26.98 32.35 20.80
CA MET A 133 28.43 32.14 20.88
C MET A 133 29.17 33.45 21.09
N GLY A 134 29.63 33.69 22.32
CA GLY A 134 30.39 34.87 22.66
C GLY A 134 29.70 36.18 22.37
N SER A 135 30.42 37.20 21.89
CA SER A 135 29.92 38.51 21.52
C SER A 135 29.31 38.58 20.11
N ASN A 136 29.37 37.52 19.33
CA ASN A 136 29.01 37.52 17.90
C ASN A 136 27.51 37.22 17.63
N GLY A 137 26.69 37.07 18.68
CA GLY A 137 25.24 36.87 18.53
C GLY A 137 24.84 35.44 18.29
N VAL A 138 23.70 35.25 17.67
CA VAL A 138 23.03 33.95 17.45
C VAL A 138 23.64 33.22 16.26
N THR A 139 24.15 32.04 16.50
CA THR A 139 24.71 31.13 15.46
C THR A 139 23.82 29.90 15.28
N SER A 140 23.52 29.54 14.05
CA SER A 140 22.75 28.33 13.73
C SER A 140 23.54 27.09 14.10
N GLY A 141 22.90 26.18 14.83
CA GLY A 141 23.45 24.87 15.17
C GLY A 141 23.14 23.81 14.12
N MET A 142 23.76 22.66 14.27
CA MET A 142 23.49 21.47 13.48
C MET A 142 23.21 20.28 14.41
N THR A 143 22.29 19.43 14.00
CA THR A 143 22.00 18.15 14.67
C THR A 143 21.97 17.03 13.64
N THR A 144 22.10 15.79 14.10
CA THR A 144 21.91 14.59 13.28
C THR A 144 20.48 14.48 12.80
N VAL A 145 20.24 13.89 11.64
CA VAL A 145 18.89 13.65 11.10
C VAL A 145 18.22 12.44 11.77
N GLY A 146 18.91 11.75 12.66
CA GLY A 146 18.53 10.50 13.29
C GLY A 146 19.44 9.35 12.85
N MET A 147 19.14 8.14 13.31
CA MET A 147 19.94 6.96 12.97
C MET A 147 19.58 6.45 11.57
N ALA A 148 20.62 6.19 10.77
CA ALA A 148 20.46 5.60 9.45
C ALA A 148 20.07 4.11 9.54
N ASN A 149 19.23 3.64 8.62
CA ASN A 149 18.93 2.21 8.45
C ASN A 149 19.28 1.72 7.05
N PRO A 150 20.43 1.09 6.86
CA PRO A 150 20.84 0.56 5.56
C PRO A 150 20.11 -0.74 5.15
N TRP A 151 19.26 -1.30 6.01
CA TRP A 151 18.59 -2.60 5.81
C TRP A 151 17.18 -2.47 5.28
N LEU A 152 16.66 -1.24 5.14
CA LEU A 152 15.36 -0.99 4.57
C LEU A 152 15.23 -1.56 3.15
N THR A 153 14.08 -2.18 2.91
CA THR A 153 13.73 -2.76 1.62
C THR A 153 12.23 -2.68 1.38
N TRP A 154 11.77 -3.16 0.24
CA TRP A 154 10.38 -3.27 -0.13
C TRP A 154 9.57 -3.99 0.95
N TYR A 155 8.39 -3.49 1.30
CA TYR A 155 7.43 -4.35 1.98
C TYR A 155 6.68 -5.19 0.95
N GLU A 156 6.29 -6.40 1.35
CA GLU A 156 5.73 -7.40 0.46
C GLU A 156 4.25 -7.62 0.74
N SER A 157 3.48 -7.73 -0.32
CA SER A 157 2.08 -8.13 -0.30
C SER A 157 1.92 -9.43 -1.07
N LYS A 158 1.57 -10.51 -0.37
CA LYS A 158 1.25 -11.82 -0.95
C LYS A 158 -0.26 -11.96 -1.05
N ILE A 159 -0.76 -12.08 -2.28
CA ILE A 159 -2.20 -12.06 -2.59
C ILE A 159 -2.56 -13.43 -3.17
N MET A 160 -3.55 -14.06 -2.58
CA MET A 160 -4.21 -15.27 -3.07
C MET A 160 -5.66 -14.94 -3.38
N ASN A 161 -6.12 -15.33 -4.56
CA ASN A 161 -7.51 -15.19 -4.97
C ASN A 161 -7.99 -16.52 -5.55
N ILE A 162 -9.22 -16.91 -5.20
CA ILE A 162 -9.92 -18.08 -5.76
C ILE A 162 -11.35 -17.63 -6.06
N GLY A 163 -11.78 -17.87 -7.28
CA GLY A 163 -13.11 -17.46 -7.70
C GLY A 163 -13.69 -18.31 -8.82
N PHE A 164 -14.93 -18.04 -9.16
CA PHE A 164 -15.60 -18.62 -10.31
C PHE A 164 -16.50 -17.60 -11.00
N GLU A 165 -16.68 -17.81 -12.27
CA GLU A 165 -17.60 -17.07 -13.13
C GLU A 165 -18.58 -18.08 -13.74
N ALA A 166 -19.87 -17.83 -13.60
CA ALA A 166 -20.93 -18.67 -14.15
C ALA A 166 -21.94 -17.84 -14.93
N SER A 167 -22.36 -18.32 -16.09
CA SER A 167 -23.51 -17.74 -16.82
C SER A 167 -24.41 -18.85 -17.35
N TYR A 168 -25.70 -18.61 -17.24
CA TYR A 168 -26.73 -19.59 -17.56
C TYR A 168 -27.75 -19.03 -18.54
N HIS A 169 -28.23 -19.88 -19.45
CA HIS A 169 -29.31 -19.63 -20.40
C HIS A 169 -29.16 -18.32 -21.20
N ARG A 170 -28.14 -18.26 -22.06
CA ARG A 170 -27.78 -17.10 -22.91
C ARG A 170 -27.49 -15.83 -22.09
N GLY A 171 -26.94 -16.01 -20.91
CA GLY A 171 -26.59 -14.92 -19.99
C GLY A 171 -27.80 -14.34 -19.26
N LEU A 172 -28.93 -15.07 -19.17
CA LEU A 172 -30.10 -14.68 -18.39
C LEU A 172 -29.69 -14.41 -16.94
N ILE A 173 -28.87 -15.29 -16.37
CA ILE A 173 -28.31 -15.15 -15.01
C ILE A 173 -26.80 -15.25 -15.13
N SER A 174 -26.11 -14.34 -14.47
CA SER A 174 -24.66 -14.39 -14.29
C SER A 174 -24.28 -14.27 -12.82
N VAL A 175 -23.32 -15.05 -12.38
CA VAL A 175 -22.79 -15.02 -11.02
C VAL A 175 -21.26 -15.00 -11.11
N GLU A 176 -20.65 -14.08 -10.40
CA GLU A 176 -19.21 -14.00 -10.20
C GLU A 176 -18.95 -13.99 -8.72
N PHE A 177 -18.03 -14.82 -8.28
CA PHE A 177 -17.63 -14.94 -6.87
C PHE A 177 -16.11 -14.97 -6.78
N ASP A 178 -15.57 -14.19 -5.84
CA ASP A 178 -14.16 -14.16 -5.50
C ASP A 178 -13.97 -14.20 -4.00
N TRP A 179 -13.09 -15.07 -3.56
CA TRP A 179 -12.52 -15.04 -2.23
C TRP A 179 -11.06 -14.66 -2.33
N PHE A 180 -10.61 -13.73 -1.50
CA PHE A 180 -9.22 -13.29 -1.49
C PHE A 180 -8.63 -13.23 -0.09
N ARG A 181 -7.32 -13.43 -0.04
CA ARG A 181 -6.50 -13.22 1.14
C ARG A 181 -5.22 -12.51 0.73
N ARG A 182 -4.94 -11.38 1.37
CA ARG A 182 -3.73 -10.59 1.20
C ARG A 182 -2.98 -10.52 2.52
N ASN A 183 -1.75 -10.99 2.53
CA ASN A 183 -0.83 -10.89 3.65
C ASN A 183 0.22 -9.83 3.30
N ARG A 184 0.29 -8.74 4.06
CA ARG A 184 1.35 -7.74 3.94
C ARG A 184 2.37 -7.96 5.06
N SER A 185 3.65 -7.91 4.72
CA SER A 185 4.76 -8.08 5.67
C SER A 185 5.86 -7.07 5.39
N GLY A 186 6.57 -6.67 6.43
CA GLY A 186 7.62 -5.67 6.33
C GLY A 186 7.10 -4.24 6.20
N LEU A 187 5.89 -3.95 6.66
CA LEU A 187 5.36 -2.58 6.72
C LEU A 187 6.23 -1.73 7.64
N PRO A 188 6.46 -0.44 7.28
CA PRO A 188 7.32 0.43 8.05
C PRO A 188 6.79 0.66 9.47
N ALA A 189 7.67 0.53 10.42
CA ALA A 189 7.43 0.92 11.81
C ALA A 189 8.75 1.28 12.48
N THR A 190 8.67 2.12 13.49
CA THR A 190 9.80 2.45 14.35
C THR A 190 9.76 1.55 15.57
N ARG A 191 10.89 0.92 15.90
CA ARG A 191 11.00 0.06 17.08
C ARG A 191 10.81 0.87 18.36
N VAL A 192 9.90 0.42 19.21
CA VAL A 192 9.50 1.16 20.43
C VAL A 192 10.20 0.59 21.65
N GLY A 193 10.74 1.49 22.49
CA GLY A 193 11.34 1.10 23.78
C GLY A 193 12.69 0.40 23.69
N SER A 194 13.34 0.40 22.52
CA SER A 194 14.65 -0.25 22.32
C SER A 194 15.82 0.61 22.84
N LEU A 195 15.66 1.92 22.88
CA LEU A 195 16.66 2.86 23.38
C LEU A 195 16.14 3.62 24.61
N PRO A 196 16.96 3.81 25.65
CA PRO A 196 16.65 4.72 26.73
C PRO A 196 16.52 6.16 26.22
N THR A 197 15.61 6.94 26.80
CA THR A 197 15.39 8.35 26.43
C THR A 197 16.64 9.21 26.49
N ILE A 198 17.57 8.87 27.39
CA ILE A 198 18.86 9.56 27.56
C ILE A 198 19.78 9.43 26.34
N PHE A 199 19.51 8.49 25.43
CA PHE A 199 20.30 8.31 24.22
C PHE A 199 20.21 9.50 23.28
N GLY A 200 19.11 10.26 23.34
CA GLY A 200 18.94 11.51 22.58
C GLY A 200 18.61 11.36 21.09
N GLU A 201 18.59 10.14 20.56
CA GLU A 201 18.25 9.86 19.16
C GLU A 201 16.99 8.98 19.06
N SER A 202 16.27 9.11 17.96
CA SER A 202 15.13 8.26 17.64
C SER A 202 15.55 7.07 16.78
N MET A 203 14.90 5.92 17.01
CA MET A 203 15.11 4.74 16.17
C MET A 203 14.62 5.02 14.75
N PRO A 204 15.33 4.51 13.72
CA PRO A 204 14.89 4.61 12.34
C PRO A 204 13.68 3.71 12.07
N GLN A 205 13.05 3.92 10.91
CA GLN A 205 12.06 2.97 10.39
C GLN A 205 12.73 1.63 10.05
N GLU A 206 12.00 0.55 10.31
CA GLU A 206 12.37 -0.83 9.96
C GLU A 206 11.18 -1.53 9.29
N ASN A 207 11.45 -2.61 8.54
CA ASN A 207 10.42 -3.47 7.96
C ASN A 207 9.87 -4.44 9.04
N LEU A 208 8.93 -4.01 9.88
CA LEU A 208 8.50 -4.75 11.08
C LEU A 208 7.06 -5.24 11.00
N ASN A 209 6.10 -4.36 10.72
CA ASN A 209 4.69 -4.65 10.88
C ASN A 209 4.15 -5.57 9.79
N SER A 210 3.11 -6.33 10.14
CA SER A 210 2.39 -7.19 9.20
C SER A 210 0.88 -7.17 9.45
N ASP A 211 0.11 -7.35 8.39
CA ASP A 211 -1.34 -7.50 8.46
C ASP A 211 -1.87 -8.51 7.44
N ILE A 212 -3.08 -9.00 7.71
CA ILE A 212 -3.80 -9.94 6.88
C ILE A 212 -5.15 -9.33 6.54
N ASN A 213 -5.43 -9.21 5.26
CA ASN A 213 -6.74 -8.81 4.77
C ASN A 213 -7.41 -9.99 4.06
N THR A 214 -8.60 -10.37 4.53
CA THR A 214 -9.38 -11.47 3.95
C THR A 214 -10.79 -10.97 3.66
N GLY A 215 -11.33 -11.34 2.50
CA GLY A 215 -12.66 -10.94 2.11
C GLY A 215 -13.22 -11.81 1.00
N PHE A 216 -14.46 -11.52 0.62
CA PHE A 216 -15.09 -12.07 -0.56
C PHE A 216 -15.95 -11.03 -1.26
N GLU A 217 -16.14 -11.25 -2.55
CA GLU A 217 -16.94 -10.42 -3.43
C GLU A 217 -17.88 -11.32 -4.22
N ILE A 218 -19.11 -10.87 -4.40
CA ILE A 218 -20.11 -11.55 -5.21
C ILE A 218 -20.81 -10.52 -6.09
N VAL A 219 -20.93 -10.87 -7.37
CA VAL A 219 -21.71 -10.10 -8.34
C VAL A 219 -22.76 -11.02 -8.93
N VAL A 220 -24.01 -10.58 -8.91
CA VAL A 220 -25.12 -11.29 -9.53
C VAL A 220 -25.76 -10.38 -10.57
N GLY A 221 -25.88 -10.89 -11.78
CA GLY A 221 -26.51 -10.19 -12.90
C GLY A 221 -27.72 -10.95 -13.44
N HIS A 222 -28.72 -10.22 -13.87
CA HIS A 222 -29.88 -10.75 -14.58
C HIS A 222 -30.17 -9.85 -15.78
N LYS A 223 -30.15 -10.43 -16.98
CA LYS A 223 -30.54 -9.71 -18.19
C LYS A 223 -31.61 -10.50 -18.94
N ASN A 224 -32.64 -9.83 -19.42
CA ASN A 224 -33.69 -10.46 -20.19
C ASN A 224 -34.28 -9.49 -21.21
N ARG A 225 -35.03 -10.07 -22.16
CA ARG A 225 -35.82 -9.36 -23.16
C ARG A 225 -37.25 -9.85 -23.13
N ILE A 226 -38.19 -8.93 -22.90
CA ILE A 226 -39.61 -9.18 -22.92
C ILE A 226 -40.22 -8.35 -24.06
N GLY A 227 -40.50 -9.02 -25.18
CA GLY A 227 -40.92 -8.32 -26.40
C GLY A 227 -39.84 -7.35 -26.92
N ASN A 228 -40.17 -6.05 -26.93
CA ASN A 228 -39.25 -4.98 -27.31
C ASN A 228 -38.48 -4.35 -26.13
N PHE A 229 -38.78 -4.77 -24.90
CA PHE A 229 -38.15 -4.25 -23.70
C PHE A 229 -36.95 -5.10 -23.32
N ASN A 230 -35.76 -4.49 -23.33
CA ASN A 230 -34.52 -5.13 -22.87
C ASN A 230 -34.13 -4.52 -21.52
N TYR A 231 -33.77 -5.33 -20.55
CA TYR A 231 -33.30 -4.87 -19.27
C TYR A 231 -32.11 -5.70 -18.79
N ASN A 232 -31.27 -5.05 -18.01
CA ASN A 232 -30.17 -5.66 -17.28
C ASN A 232 -30.14 -5.08 -15.87
N VAL A 233 -30.13 -5.95 -14.87
CA VAL A 233 -30.04 -5.60 -13.46
C VAL A 233 -28.85 -6.35 -12.87
N SER A 234 -28.01 -5.65 -12.13
CA SER A 234 -26.92 -6.28 -11.41
C SER A 234 -26.85 -5.78 -9.97
N ALA A 235 -26.44 -6.67 -9.08
CA ALA A 235 -26.17 -6.38 -7.69
C ALA A 235 -24.78 -6.89 -7.34
N ASN A 236 -24.03 -6.13 -6.57
CA ASN A 236 -22.73 -6.52 -6.04
C ASN A 236 -22.74 -6.42 -4.51
N PHE A 237 -22.05 -7.34 -3.89
CA PHE A 237 -21.81 -7.34 -2.46
C PHE A 237 -20.34 -7.69 -2.22
N SER A 238 -19.66 -6.90 -1.40
CA SER A 238 -18.28 -7.17 -0.98
C SER A 238 -18.15 -7.00 0.52
N THR A 239 -17.30 -7.82 1.12
CA THR A 239 -16.92 -7.67 2.52
C THR A 239 -15.45 -7.97 2.68
N THR A 240 -14.80 -7.22 3.56
CA THR A 240 -13.37 -7.39 3.86
C THR A 240 -13.10 -7.11 5.32
N ARG A 241 -12.16 -7.85 5.90
CA ARG A 241 -11.69 -7.64 7.27
C ARG A 241 -10.18 -7.70 7.33
N ILE A 242 -9.61 -6.69 7.97
CA ILE A 242 -8.17 -6.59 8.20
C ILE A 242 -7.88 -7.07 9.62
N LYS A 243 -6.92 -7.97 9.74
CA LYS A 243 -6.40 -8.47 11.02
C LYS A 243 -4.94 -8.03 11.14
N TYR A 244 -4.57 -7.45 12.26
CA TYR A 244 -3.16 -7.23 12.59
C TYR A 244 -2.51 -8.58 12.86
N ASP A 245 -1.45 -8.90 12.12
CA ASP A 245 -0.64 -10.08 12.37
C ASP A 245 0.45 -9.74 13.38
N TYR A 246 1.23 -8.71 13.09
CA TYR A 246 2.20 -8.15 14.01
C TYR A 246 2.20 -6.62 13.92
N VAL A 247 2.20 -5.97 15.07
CA VAL A 247 2.37 -4.52 15.22
C VAL A 247 3.42 -4.27 16.30
N GLU A 248 4.46 -3.54 15.94
CA GLU A 248 5.49 -3.13 16.88
C GLU A 248 4.90 -2.21 17.95
N ARG A 249 5.19 -2.48 19.20
CA ARG A 249 4.69 -1.71 20.33
C ARG A 249 5.60 -1.83 21.56
N ALA A 250 5.54 -0.87 22.45
CA ALA A 250 6.18 -0.96 23.75
C ALA A 250 5.61 -2.12 24.59
N ALA A 251 6.43 -2.70 25.43
CA ALA A 251 5.98 -3.66 26.43
C ALA A 251 4.95 -3.00 27.36
N SER A 252 3.89 -3.75 27.65
CA SER A 252 2.85 -3.27 28.56
C SER A 252 3.33 -3.33 30.00
N THR A 253 2.91 -2.38 30.82
CA THR A 253 3.28 -2.31 32.24
C THR A 253 2.65 -3.41 33.09
N ASN A 254 1.49 -3.92 32.64
CA ASN A 254 0.77 -4.98 33.32
C ASN A 254 -0.09 -5.81 32.35
N MET A 255 -0.56 -6.98 32.81
CA MET A 255 -1.34 -7.92 31.99
C MET A 255 -2.69 -7.34 31.52
N TYR A 256 -3.31 -6.46 32.29
CA TYR A 256 -4.58 -5.84 31.89
C TYR A 256 -4.39 -4.88 30.72
N ASP A 257 -3.36 -4.04 30.77
CA ASP A 257 -3.01 -3.14 29.67
C ASP A 257 -2.58 -3.91 28.42
N ASP A 258 -1.87 -5.02 28.61
CA ASP A 258 -1.53 -5.91 27.51
C ASP A 258 -2.79 -6.48 26.87
N TRP A 259 -3.68 -7.06 27.66
CA TRP A 259 -4.93 -7.61 27.17
C TRP A 259 -5.79 -6.55 26.46
N ARG A 260 -5.87 -5.34 27.00
CA ARG A 260 -6.70 -4.25 26.45
C ARG A 260 -6.11 -3.65 25.17
N ASN A 261 -4.82 -3.35 25.18
CA ASN A 261 -4.17 -2.51 24.19
C ASN A 261 -3.39 -3.32 23.14
N ASN A 262 -3.21 -4.62 23.34
CA ASN A 262 -2.54 -5.48 22.35
C ASN A 262 -3.41 -5.64 21.12
N THR A 263 -2.92 -5.13 19.98
CA THR A 263 -3.58 -5.24 18.68
C THR A 263 -3.17 -6.49 17.91
N ASN A 264 -2.06 -7.14 18.29
CA ASN A 264 -1.55 -8.32 17.59
C ASN A 264 -2.58 -9.46 17.60
N GLY A 265 -2.83 -10.03 16.44
CA GLY A 265 -3.80 -11.09 16.26
C GLY A 265 -5.28 -10.63 16.31
N ARG A 266 -5.56 -9.32 16.37
CA ARG A 266 -6.92 -8.78 16.40
C ARG A 266 -7.32 -8.12 15.09
N TYR A 267 -8.63 -8.05 14.86
CA TYR A 267 -9.15 -7.30 13.72
C TYR A 267 -8.96 -5.79 13.95
N LYS A 268 -8.67 -5.09 12.87
CA LYS A 268 -8.65 -3.63 12.85
C LYS A 268 -10.05 -3.09 13.16
N ASP A 269 -10.12 -1.94 13.81
CA ASP A 269 -11.37 -1.23 14.12
C ASP A 269 -12.29 -1.94 15.14
N ILE A 270 -11.75 -2.80 16.01
CA ILE A 270 -12.49 -3.34 17.15
C ILE A 270 -12.75 -2.19 18.14
N ARG A 271 -14.04 -1.97 18.42
CA ARG A 271 -14.47 -1.04 19.46
C ARG A 271 -14.77 -1.78 20.75
N TRP A 272 -14.18 -1.33 21.83
CA TRP A 272 -14.46 -1.84 23.16
C TRP A 272 -15.53 -0.97 23.83
N GLY A 273 -16.53 -1.60 24.43
CA GLY A 273 -17.57 -0.91 25.19
C GLY A 273 -18.11 -1.80 26.28
N LYS A 274 -18.74 -1.20 27.31
CA LYS A 274 -19.53 -1.97 28.26
C LYS A 274 -20.81 -2.43 27.58
N LYS A 275 -21.19 -3.68 27.79
CA LYS A 275 -22.53 -4.16 27.47
C LYS A 275 -23.49 -3.47 28.42
N VAL A 276 -24.40 -2.67 27.88
CA VAL A 276 -25.49 -2.03 28.63
C VAL A 276 -26.57 -3.08 28.89
#